data_6c41ab930b322ed5e8c2bb7c33df6a0c
#
_entry.id   6c41ab930b322ed5e8c2bb7c33df6a0c
#
_cell.length_a   1.000
_cell.length_b   1.000
_cell.length_c   1.000
_cell.angle_alpha   90.00
_cell.angle_beta   90.00
_cell.angle_gamma   90.00
#
_symmetry.space_group_name_H-M   'P 1'
#
loop_
_entity.id
_entity.type
_entity.pdbx_description
1 polymer ?
#
loop_
_entity_poly.entity_id
_entity_poly.type
_entity_poly.pdbx_seq_one_letter_code
_entity_poly.pdbx_strand_id
1 'polypeptide(L)'
;SSVGGIETLPVGQFVTGNRRTARRPNQLMTAILIPKPAAPRAYGAFTKLGARASLVISIVMVAAVIEVSLAGVVVAARVAVGACSPLACRLPALEAALVGEPLTSALGGIAQDSHLGPLAPIDDARASAAYRRDAALTVIRRTLESLAANP
;
A
#
# COMPACT_ATOMS: atom_id res chain seq x y z
N SER A 1 25.24 -0.49 -1.65
CA SER A 1 26.66 -0.53 -1.26
C SER A 1 27.47 0.47 -2.09
N SER A 2 28.55 0.91 -1.58
CA SER A 2 29.55 1.77 -2.25
C SER A 2 30.95 1.33 -1.84
N VAL A 3 31.98 1.97 -2.40
CA VAL A 3 33.38 1.75 -1.98
C VAL A 3 33.58 2.03 -0.47
N GLY A 4 32.70 2.83 0.15
CA GLY A 4 32.70 3.15 1.59
C GLY A 4 31.90 2.19 2.48
N GLY A 5 31.30 1.11 1.93
CA GLY A 5 30.54 0.13 2.70
C GLY A 5 29.08 -0.02 2.31
N ILE A 6 28.31 -0.70 3.17
CA ILE A 6 26.88 -0.98 2.98
C ILE A 6 26.07 0.01 3.83
N GLU A 7 25.09 0.67 3.21
CA GLU A 7 24.12 1.53 3.87
C GLU A 7 22.72 0.92 3.67
N THR A 8 21.92 0.87 4.74
CA THR A 8 20.53 0.41 4.68
C THR A 8 19.61 1.57 4.98
N LEU A 9 18.66 1.84 4.09
CA LEU A 9 17.68 2.93 4.20
C LEU A 9 16.26 2.36 4.16
N PRO A 10 15.32 2.90 4.94
CA PRO A 10 13.90 2.65 4.75
C PRO A 10 13.47 3.06 3.32
N VAL A 11 12.55 2.29 2.72
CA VAL A 11 12.09 2.55 1.34
C VAL A 11 11.53 3.96 1.16
N GLY A 12 10.82 4.50 2.17
CA GLY A 12 10.29 5.87 2.13
C GLY A 12 11.35 6.97 2.19
N GLN A 13 12.58 6.66 2.65
CA GLN A 13 13.73 7.57 2.58
C GLN A 13 14.55 7.36 1.31
N PHE A 14 14.50 6.14 0.75
CA PHE A 14 15.21 5.81 -0.47
C PHE A 14 14.50 6.35 -1.72
N VAL A 15 13.20 6.16 -1.85
CA VAL A 15 12.39 6.68 -2.97
C VAL A 15 11.91 8.08 -2.62
N THR A 16 12.45 9.10 -3.28
CA THR A 16 12.25 10.53 -2.95
C THR A 16 11.29 11.24 -3.90
N GLY A 17 10.82 10.57 -4.95
CA GLY A 17 9.89 11.14 -5.93
C GLY A 17 9.72 10.26 -7.16
N ASN A 18 8.91 10.71 -8.12
CA ASN A 18 8.74 9.99 -9.39
C ASN A 18 10.10 9.84 -10.09
N ARG A 19 10.56 8.59 -10.26
CA ARG A 19 11.85 8.23 -10.86
C ARG A 19 13.07 8.85 -10.14
N ARG A 20 12.92 9.19 -8.86
CA ARG A 20 13.97 9.81 -8.04
C ARG A 20 14.24 8.97 -6.80
N THR A 21 15.51 8.79 -6.49
CA THR A 21 15.96 8.06 -5.30
C THR A 21 17.09 8.82 -4.61
N ALA A 22 17.34 8.51 -3.33
CA ALA A 22 18.47 9.04 -2.55
C ALA A 22 19.81 8.41 -2.96
N ARG A 23 19.85 7.48 -3.92
CA ARG A 23 21.05 6.81 -4.40
C ARG A 23 22.03 7.81 -5.04
N ARG A 24 23.26 7.81 -4.59
CA ARG A 24 24.35 8.60 -5.18
C ARG A 24 24.91 7.90 -6.44
N PRO A 25 25.58 8.63 -7.37
CA PRO A 25 26.12 8.03 -8.60
C PRO A 25 27.08 6.85 -8.36
N ASN A 26 27.85 6.89 -7.27
CA ASN A 26 28.83 5.85 -6.88
C ASN A 26 28.23 4.71 -6.02
N GLN A 27 26.92 4.64 -5.90
CA GLN A 27 26.22 3.60 -5.12
C GLN A 27 25.48 2.65 -6.02
N LEU A 28 25.41 1.36 -5.61
CA LEU A 28 24.61 0.33 -6.22
C LEU A 28 23.60 -0.20 -5.20
N MET A 29 22.33 -0.31 -5.60
CA MET A 29 21.33 -1.03 -4.81
C MET A 29 21.56 -2.53 -5.00
N THR A 30 21.91 -3.22 -3.92
CA THR A 30 22.29 -4.65 -3.95
C THR A 30 21.22 -5.56 -3.39
N ALA A 31 20.32 -5.05 -2.53
CA ALA A 31 19.29 -5.86 -1.90
C ALA A 31 18.07 -5.02 -1.50
N ILE A 32 16.93 -5.68 -1.38
CA ILE A 32 15.72 -5.20 -0.73
C ILE A 32 15.47 -6.12 0.46
N LEU A 33 15.39 -5.54 1.67
CA LEU A 33 15.12 -6.27 2.90
C LEU A 33 13.62 -6.17 3.21
N ILE A 34 12.95 -7.30 3.26
CA ILE A 34 11.53 -7.40 3.60
C ILE A 34 11.44 -8.15 4.94
N PRO A 35 11.08 -7.46 6.04
CA PRO A 35 10.87 -8.11 7.32
C PRO A 35 9.74 -9.15 7.24
N LYS A 36 9.94 -10.30 7.88
CA LYS A 36 8.86 -11.26 8.04
C LYS A 36 7.79 -10.69 8.97
N PRO A 37 6.49 -11.03 8.77
CA PRO A 37 5.44 -10.73 9.73
C PRO A 37 5.79 -11.28 11.11
N ALA A 38 5.42 -10.53 12.16
CA ALA A 38 5.67 -10.94 13.55
C ALA A 38 4.53 -11.81 14.12
N ALA A 39 3.32 -11.65 13.60
CA ALA A 39 2.16 -12.42 14.03
C ALA A 39 2.17 -13.85 13.47
N PRO A 40 1.46 -14.80 14.11
CA PRO A 40 1.40 -16.21 13.70
C PRO A 40 0.76 -16.40 12.31
N ARG A 41 -0.10 -15.45 11.90
CA ARG A 41 -0.74 -15.46 10.58
C ARG A 41 -0.66 -14.09 9.94
N ALA A 42 -0.38 -14.05 8.64
CA ALA A 42 -0.37 -12.83 7.86
C ALA A 42 -0.97 -13.09 6.48
N TYR A 43 -1.82 -12.18 6.03
CA TYR A 43 -2.51 -12.25 4.75
C TYR A 43 -2.16 -11.03 3.92
N GLY A 44 -1.90 -11.24 2.64
CA GLY A 44 -1.58 -10.17 1.71
C GLY A 44 -2.50 -10.17 0.49
N ALA A 45 -2.94 -8.99 0.06
CA ALA A 45 -3.70 -8.81 -1.16
C ALA A 45 -3.17 -7.62 -1.96
N PHE A 46 -3.31 -7.73 -3.28
CA PHE A 46 -2.99 -6.66 -4.21
C PHE A 46 -4.10 -6.52 -5.24
N THR A 47 -4.62 -5.30 -5.40
CA THR A 47 -5.64 -4.98 -6.39
C THR A 47 -5.19 -3.79 -7.22
N LYS A 48 -5.42 -3.87 -8.53
CA LYS A 48 -5.07 -2.83 -9.49
C LYS A 48 -6.27 -2.47 -10.35
N LEU A 49 -6.55 -1.18 -10.48
CA LEU A 49 -7.47 -0.62 -11.45
C LEU A 49 -6.69 0.02 -12.60
N GLY A 50 -7.04 -0.32 -13.82
CA GLY A 50 -6.51 0.26 -15.05
C GLY A 50 -7.58 0.26 -16.14
N ALA A 51 -7.31 0.90 -17.28
CA ALA A 51 -8.24 0.96 -18.42
C ALA A 51 -8.46 -0.42 -19.08
N ARG A 52 -7.64 -1.42 -18.77
CA ARG A 52 -7.76 -2.81 -19.25
C ARG A 52 -7.13 -3.77 -18.25
N ALA A 53 -7.40 -5.08 -18.39
CA ALA A 53 -6.98 -6.10 -17.43
C ALA A 53 -5.47 -6.23 -17.24
N SER A 54 -4.67 -6.03 -18.28
CA SER A 54 -3.21 -6.21 -18.23
C SER A 54 -2.46 -5.18 -19.08
N LEU A 55 -1.13 -5.11 -18.88
CA LEU A 55 -0.21 -4.27 -19.65
C LEU A 55 -0.66 -2.80 -19.75
N VAL A 56 -1.07 -2.22 -18.64
CA VAL A 56 -1.57 -0.85 -18.56
C VAL A 56 -1.02 -0.15 -17.31
N ILE A 57 -0.82 1.16 -17.41
CA ILE A 57 -0.47 1.98 -16.25
C ILE A 57 -1.69 2.07 -15.33
N SER A 58 -1.46 1.96 -14.03
CA SER A 58 -2.53 1.98 -13.03
C SER A 58 -3.23 3.33 -12.95
N ILE A 59 -4.54 3.31 -12.82
CA ILE A 59 -5.34 4.44 -12.35
C ILE A 59 -5.23 4.50 -10.83
N VAL A 60 -5.43 3.35 -10.17
CA VAL A 60 -5.23 3.11 -8.74
C VAL A 60 -4.62 1.72 -8.56
N MET A 61 -3.78 1.54 -7.57
CA MET A 61 -3.37 0.22 -7.09
C MET A 61 -3.28 0.24 -5.56
N VAL A 62 -3.66 -0.88 -4.94
CA VAL A 62 -3.65 -1.04 -3.49
C VAL A 62 -2.94 -2.34 -3.15
N ALA A 63 -2.03 -2.26 -2.20
CA ALA A 63 -1.43 -3.43 -1.56
C ALA A 63 -1.76 -3.38 -0.06
N ALA A 64 -2.26 -4.48 0.49
CA ALA A 64 -2.56 -4.60 1.90
C ALA A 64 -1.91 -5.86 2.48
N VAL A 65 -1.36 -5.73 3.67
CA VAL A 65 -0.89 -6.84 4.51
C VAL A 65 -1.52 -6.69 5.88
N ILE A 66 -2.22 -7.73 6.32
CA ILE A 66 -2.89 -7.80 7.61
C ILE A 66 -2.28 -8.95 8.41
N GLU A 67 -1.80 -8.65 9.59
CA GLU A 67 -1.33 -9.64 10.56
C GLU A 67 -2.43 -9.89 11.59
N VAL A 68 -2.70 -11.15 11.92
CA VAL A 68 -3.76 -11.52 12.85
C VAL A 68 -3.26 -12.46 13.94
N SER A 69 -3.88 -12.35 15.10
CA SER A 69 -3.72 -13.27 16.22
C SER A 69 -4.32 -14.67 15.90
N LEU A 70 -4.08 -15.63 16.76
CA LEU A 70 -4.71 -16.95 16.66
C LEU A 70 -6.24 -16.88 16.77
N ALA A 71 -6.78 -15.86 17.44
CA ALA A 71 -8.22 -15.60 17.53
C ALA A 71 -8.82 -14.91 16.29
N GLY A 72 -8.02 -14.65 15.24
CA GLY A 72 -8.50 -14.01 14.02
C GLY A 72 -8.68 -12.49 14.13
N VAL A 73 -8.10 -11.85 15.16
CA VAL A 73 -8.15 -10.39 15.37
C VAL A 73 -6.92 -9.74 14.74
N VAL A 74 -7.11 -8.64 14.05
CA VAL A 74 -6.04 -7.84 13.43
C VAL A 74 -5.13 -7.26 14.51
N VAL A 75 -3.85 -7.58 14.46
CA VAL A 75 -2.82 -7.06 15.38
C VAL A 75 -1.88 -6.05 14.70
N ALA A 76 -1.78 -6.11 13.38
CA ALA A 76 -1.08 -5.10 12.58
C ALA A 76 -1.66 -5.02 11.17
N ALA A 77 -1.72 -3.82 10.62
CA ALA A 77 -2.17 -3.57 9.26
C ALA A 77 -1.17 -2.68 8.52
N ARG A 78 -0.98 -2.95 7.23
CA ARG A 78 -0.21 -2.12 6.32
C ARG A 78 -1.01 -1.99 5.02
N VAL A 79 -1.43 -0.77 4.70
CA VAL A 79 -2.22 -0.48 3.50
C VAL A 79 -1.51 0.63 2.72
N ALA A 80 -1.08 0.31 1.50
CA ALA A 80 -0.39 1.25 0.62
C ALA A 80 -1.20 1.47 -0.66
N VAL A 81 -1.34 2.73 -1.06
CA VAL A 81 -2.02 3.14 -2.30
C VAL A 81 -1.00 3.74 -3.26
N GLY A 82 -0.94 3.22 -4.47
CA GLY A 82 -0.11 3.72 -5.55
C GLY A 82 -0.94 4.35 -6.67
N ALA A 83 -0.28 5.10 -7.54
CA ALA A 83 -0.83 5.87 -8.65
C ALA A 83 -1.76 7.04 -8.25
N CYS A 84 -1.94 7.31 -6.95
CA CYS A 84 -2.73 8.41 -6.42
C CYS A 84 -1.88 9.47 -5.69
N SER A 85 -0.57 9.44 -5.89
CA SER A 85 0.42 10.39 -5.36
C SER A 85 1.73 10.20 -6.13
N PRO A 86 2.72 11.11 -6.04
CA PRO A 86 4.02 10.94 -6.67
C PRO A 86 4.74 9.65 -6.27
N LEU A 87 4.48 9.16 -5.05
CA LEU A 87 4.94 7.87 -4.52
C LEU A 87 3.76 7.07 -4.00
N ALA A 88 3.94 5.76 -3.83
CA ALA A 88 2.98 4.96 -3.09
C ALA A 88 2.92 5.43 -1.63
N CYS A 89 1.72 5.70 -1.14
CA CYS A 89 1.49 6.23 0.20
C CYS A 89 0.84 5.18 1.10
N ARG A 90 1.33 5.08 2.33
CA ARG A 90 0.67 4.34 3.42
C ARG A 90 -0.49 5.17 3.95
N LEU A 91 -1.49 4.50 4.51
CA LEU A 91 -2.68 5.11 5.13
C LEU A 91 -2.70 4.85 6.65
N PRO A 92 -1.87 5.56 7.45
CA PRO A 92 -1.69 5.24 8.88
C PRO A 92 -2.99 5.32 9.69
N ALA A 93 -3.88 6.26 9.39
CA ALA A 93 -5.16 6.39 10.07
C ALA A 93 -6.08 5.18 9.80
N LEU A 94 -6.12 4.67 8.57
CA LEU A 94 -6.84 3.43 8.24
C LEU A 94 -6.20 2.23 8.92
N GLU A 95 -4.87 2.13 8.87
CA GLU A 95 -4.13 1.02 9.49
C GLU A 95 -4.41 0.93 11.00
N ALA A 96 -4.45 2.08 11.68
CA ALA A 96 -4.80 2.15 13.10
C ALA A 96 -6.26 1.74 13.36
N ALA A 97 -7.19 2.14 12.49
CA ALA A 97 -8.60 1.79 12.61
C ALA A 97 -8.88 0.29 12.38
N LEU A 98 -8.00 -0.41 11.64
CA LEU A 98 -8.13 -1.84 11.38
C LEU A 98 -7.61 -2.70 12.56
N VAL A 99 -6.73 -2.19 13.40
CA VAL A 99 -6.19 -2.93 14.54
C VAL A 99 -7.27 -3.14 15.60
N GLY A 100 -7.40 -4.37 16.07
CA GLY A 100 -8.44 -4.79 17.03
C GLY A 100 -9.70 -5.34 16.38
N GLU A 101 -9.88 -5.16 15.08
CA GLU A 101 -11.05 -5.65 14.35
C GLU A 101 -10.89 -7.14 13.96
N PRO A 102 -11.98 -7.90 13.88
CA PRO A 102 -11.94 -9.28 13.40
C PRO A 102 -11.67 -9.31 11.88
N LEU A 103 -10.89 -10.29 11.42
CA LEU A 103 -10.65 -10.50 9.98
C LEU A 103 -11.90 -11.13 9.34
N THR A 104 -12.82 -10.27 8.91
CA THR A 104 -14.08 -10.64 8.23
C THR A 104 -14.28 -9.81 6.96
N SER A 105 -15.25 -10.18 6.13
CA SER A 105 -15.63 -9.39 4.95
C SER A 105 -16.11 -7.97 5.30
N ALA A 106 -16.48 -7.69 6.55
CA ALA A 106 -16.83 -6.34 7.01
C ALA A 106 -15.62 -5.40 7.11
N LEU A 107 -14.38 -5.92 7.06
CA LEU A 107 -13.15 -5.13 7.22
C LEU A 107 -13.05 -4.00 6.19
N GLY A 108 -13.56 -4.20 4.98
CA GLY A 108 -13.61 -3.17 3.93
C GLY A 108 -14.45 -1.95 4.32
N GLY A 109 -15.53 -2.14 5.08
CA GLY A 109 -16.42 -1.07 5.54
C GLY A 109 -15.77 -0.05 6.47
N ILE A 110 -14.65 -0.39 7.12
CA ILE A 110 -13.89 0.50 7.99
C ILE A 110 -13.24 1.64 7.19
N ALA A 111 -12.89 1.39 5.92
CA ALA A 111 -12.27 2.39 5.08
C ALA A 111 -13.26 3.52 4.73
N GLN A 112 -12.88 4.76 5.05
CA GLN A 112 -13.65 5.98 4.83
C GLN A 112 -12.82 7.02 4.06
N ASP A 113 -13.48 8.01 3.45
CA ASP A 113 -12.79 9.08 2.72
C ASP A 113 -11.80 9.86 3.59
N SER A 114 -12.10 10.04 4.88
CA SER A 114 -11.20 10.69 5.85
C SER A 114 -9.82 10.02 5.95
N HIS A 115 -9.73 8.72 5.67
CA HIS A 115 -8.47 7.97 5.68
C HIS A 115 -7.59 8.26 4.44
N LEU A 116 -8.14 8.85 3.38
CA LEU A 116 -7.43 9.15 2.14
C LEU A 116 -6.65 10.47 2.18
N GLY A 117 -6.57 11.13 3.33
CA GLY A 117 -5.84 12.40 3.49
C GLY A 117 -4.41 12.42 2.92
N PRO A 118 -3.60 11.36 3.07
CA PRO A 118 -2.24 11.31 2.51
C PRO A 118 -2.17 11.29 0.98
N LEU A 119 -3.26 11.02 0.27
CA LEU A 119 -3.28 10.91 -1.18
C LEU A 119 -3.36 12.30 -1.83
N ALA A 120 -2.57 12.49 -2.89
CA ALA A 120 -2.54 13.70 -3.72
C ALA A 120 -2.61 13.33 -5.20
N PRO A 121 -3.77 12.81 -5.67
CA PRO A 121 -3.94 12.41 -7.06
C PRO A 121 -3.93 13.63 -8.00
N ILE A 122 -3.51 13.43 -9.23
CA ILE A 122 -3.48 14.43 -10.30
C ILE A 122 -4.47 14.06 -11.41
N ASP A 123 -4.92 15.05 -12.16
CA ASP A 123 -5.59 14.84 -13.44
C ASP A 123 -4.56 14.45 -14.51
N ASP A 124 -4.86 13.42 -15.27
CA ASP A 124 -4.10 13.04 -16.46
C ASP A 124 -4.99 12.37 -17.51
N ALA A 125 -4.41 11.96 -18.63
CA ALA A 125 -5.13 11.31 -19.73
C ALA A 125 -5.85 10.00 -19.34
N ARG A 126 -5.60 9.46 -18.14
CA ARG A 126 -6.18 8.18 -17.66
C ARG A 126 -7.40 8.39 -16.79
N ALA A 127 -7.38 9.44 -15.95
CA ALA A 127 -8.45 9.72 -15.01
C ALA A 127 -8.26 11.09 -14.34
N SER A 128 -9.36 11.69 -13.90
CA SER A 128 -9.33 12.88 -13.04
C SER A 128 -8.87 12.53 -11.61
N ALA A 129 -8.37 13.52 -10.90
CA ALA A 129 -8.01 13.40 -9.48
C ALA A 129 -9.20 12.96 -8.62
N ALA A 130 -10.39 13.52 -8.89
CA ALA A 130 -11.62 13.17 -8.20
C ALA A 130 -11.98 11.70 -8.41
N TYR A 131 -11.95 11.20 -9.65
CA TYR A 131 -12.20 9.80 -9.95
C TYR A 131 -11.17 8.87 -9.28
N ARG A 132 -9.88 9.24 -9.28
CA ARG A 132 -8.84 8.45 -8.63
C ARG A 132 -9.07 8.33 -7.13
N ARG A 133 -9.53 9.40 -6.47
CA ARG A 133 -9.83 9.40 -5.05
C ARG A 133 -11.01 8.48 -4.73
N ASP A 134 -12.10 8.59 -5.46
CA ASP A 134 -13.28 7.73 -5.29
C ASP A 134 -12.95 6.25 -5.59
N ALA A 135 -12.27 6.01 -6.70
CA ALA A 135 -11.81 4.67 -7.06
C ALA A 135 -10.84 4.08 -6.02
N ALA A 136 -9.96 4.90 -5.40
CA ALA A 136 -9.06 4.45 -4.36
C ALA A 136 -9.83 3.89 -3.16
N LEU A 137 -10.87 4.59 -2.68
CA LEU A 137 -11.70 4.11 -1.60
C LEU A 137 -12.36 2.76 -1.93
N THR A 138 -12.94 2.67 -3.13
CA THR A 138 -13.57 1.43 -3.61
C THR A 138 -12.57 0.26 -3.71
N VAL A 139 -11.38 0.51 -4.26
CA VAL A 139 -10.34 -0.53 -4.41
C VAL A 139 -9.79 -0.95 -3.05
N ILE A 140 -9.61 -0.02 -2.11
CA ILE A 140 -9.19 -0.33 -0.73
C ILE A 140 -10.20 -1.29 -0.08
N ARG A 141 -11.49 -0.94 -0.12
CA ARG A 141 -12.57 -1.77 0.46
C ARG A 141 -12.53 -3.19 -0.09
N ARG A 142 -12.53 -3.34 -1.41
CA ARG A 142 -12.46 -4.65 -2.08
C ARG A 142 -11.19 -5.43 -1.75
N THR A 143 -10.05 -4.75 -1.64
CA THR A 143 -8.79 -5.39 -1.25
C THR A 143 -8.86 -5.93 0.17
N LEU A 144 -9.42 -5.18 1.12
CA LEU A 144 -9.59 -5.62 2.50
C LEU A 144 -10.62 -6.77 2.62
N GLU A 145 -11.73 -6.70 1.89
CA GLU A 145 -12.72 -7.78 1.81
C GLU A 145 -12.12 -9.08 1.28
N SER A 146 -11.27 -8.99 0.25
CA SER A 146 -10.64 -10.17 -0.36
C SER A 146 -9.68 -10.91 0.59
N LEU A 147 -9.10 -10.23 1.58
CA LEU A 147 -8.23 -10.83 2.59
C LEU A 147 -8.98 -11.80 3.51
N ALA A 148 -10.25 -11.52 3.77
CA ALA A 148 -11.09 -12.40 4.58
C ALA A 148 -11.68 -13.58 3.78
N ALA A 149 -11.77 -13.47 2.45
CA ALA A 149 -12.28 -14.51 1.59
C ALA A 149 -11.28 -15.65 1.32
N ASN A 150 -9.97 -15.37 1.52
CA ASN A 150 -8.88 -16.33 1.32
C ASN A 150 -7.94 -16.33 2.55
N PRO A 151 -8.45 -16.72 3.73
CA PRO A 151 -7.69 -16.75 4.97
C PRO A 151 -6.65 -17.88 5.04
#